data_2e4a5492342fb691d37976748b7694b6
#
_entry.id   2e4a5492342fb691d37976748b7694b6
#
_cell.length_a   1.000
_cell.length_b   1.000
_cell.length_c   1.000
_cell.angle_alpha   90.00
_cell.angle_beta   90.00
_cell.angle_gamma   90.00
#
_symmetry.space_group_name_H-M   'P 1'
#
loop_
_entity.id
_entity.type
_entity.pdbx_description
1 polymer ?
#
loop_
_entity_poly.entity_id
_entity_poly.type
_entity_poly.pdbx_seq_one_letter_code
_entity_poly.pdbx_strand_id
1 'polypeptide(L)'
;AEGDFKQVEKLMSRNADYAEQPVVNYLLAAEAAQQRGDEFRVQQHLERASELADTNQLPVDITRVRILLAQNENHAARTGVDELLNQVPRHPEVLRLAETAYIRTEAWQALLDIIPSMQKIALHTDDELEQLRQQAYIGLMGQKMSENGCDGLKNWWKAKPRKIQHDNGLRFVLAEHLIECNDPQTAQTIILDGIKRHYDERLILLLPRLKNSDPDSILKVLNSLIKQHGPTPLLNSTVGQIAMQQGQWAQAETAFRNALKQRPDVHDFAWLADVLDKQNKSVESAKVR
;
A
#
# COMPACT_ATOMS: atom_id res chain seq x y z
N ALA A 1 -32.03 12.85 -10.09
CA ALA A 1 -30.74 13.43 -9.70
C ALA A 1 -30.27 14.51 -10.70
N GLU A 2 -30.25 14.26 -12.01
CA GLU A 2 -29.82 15.25 -13.03
C GLU A 2 -30.62 16.56 -13.02
N GLY A 3 -31.92 16.48 -12.72
CA GLY A 3 -32.79 17.65 -12.63
C GLY A 3 -32.42 18.62 -11.52
N ASP A 4 -31.91 18.10 -10.42
CA ASP A 4 -31.55 18.91 -9.25
C ASP A 4 -30.27 19.73 -9.51
N PHE A 5 -29.24 19.14 -10.14
CA PHE A 5 -28.02 19.86 -10.48
C PHE A 5 -28.25 21.00 -11.50
N LYS A 6 -29.15 20.82 -12.47
CA LYS A 6 -29.53 21.86 -13.41
C LYS A 6 -30.23 23.03 -12.71
N GLN A 7 -31.06 22.73 -11.73
CA GLN A 7 -31.71 23.78 -10.91
C GLN A 7 -30.71 24.50 -10.02
N VAL A 8 -29.80 23.76 -9.38
CA VAL A 8 -28.72 24.34 -8.55
C VAL A 8 -27.84 25.27 -9.39
N GLU A 9 -27.35 24.81 -10.55
CA GLU A 9 -26.56 25.62 -11.48
C GLU A 9 -27.29 26.92 -11.84
N LYS A 10 -28.56 26.82 -12.27
CA LYS A 10 -29.39 27.97 -12.66
C LYS A 10 -29.63 28.94 -11.50
N LEU A 11 -29.86 28.39 -10.30
CA LEU A 11 -30.11 29.25 -9.11
C LEU A 11 -28.84 30.01 -8.72
N MET A 12 -27.69 29.31 -8.69
CA MET A 12 -26.42 29.92 -8.30
C MET A 12 -25.96 30.95 -9.32
N SER A 13 -26.01 30.64 -10.62
CA SER A 13 -25.57 31.58 -11.67
C SER A 13 -26.45 32.79 -11.83
N ARG A 14 -27.80 32.68 -11.68
CA ARG A 14 -28.72 33.81 -11.81
C ARG A 14 -28.59 34.83 -10.69
N ASN A 15 -28.26 34.40 -9.49
CA ASN A 15 -28.18 35.24 -8.31
C ASN A 15 -26.74 35.67 -7.98
N ALA A 16 -25.77 35.17 -8.73
CA ALA A 16 -24.36 35.39 -8.44
C ALA A 16 -23.99 36.88 -8.45
N ASP A 17 -24.39 37.62 -9.48
CA ASP A 17 -24.03 39.05 -9.62
C ASP A 17 -24.63 39.96 -8.55
N TYR A 18 -25.69 39.51 -7.83
CA TYR A 18 -26.36 40.24 -6.75
C TYR A 18 -26.01 39.74 -5.35
N ALA A 19 -25.16 38.71 -5.27
CA ALA A 19 -24.81 38.10 -4.00
C ALA A 19 -23.64 38.81 -3.32
N GLU A 20 -23.55 38.71 -2.00
CA GLU A 20 -22.41 39.22 -1.24
C GLU A 20 -21.09 38.53 -1.62
N GLN A 21 -21.17 37.28 -2.09
CA GLN A 21 -20.03 36.49 -2.51
C GLN A 21 -20.25 35.87 -3.90
N PRO A 22 -20.14 36.65 -4.97
CA PRO A 22 -20.42 36.19 -6.34
C PRO A 22 -19.52 35.04 -6.77
N VAL A 23 -18.26 35.07 -6.38
CA VAL A 23 -17.25 34.01 -6.69
C VAL A 23 -17.74 32.64 -6.22
N VAL A 24 -18.19 32.54 -4.97
CA VAL A 24 -18.67 31.28 -4.40
C VAL A 24 -19.85 30.71 -5.19
N ASN A 25 -20.79 31.57 -5.60
CA ASN A 25 -21.93 31.13 -6.37
C ASN A 25 -21.54 30.58 -7.76
N TYR A 26 -20.59 31.22 -8.44
CA TYR A 26 -20.08 30.70 -9.72
C TYR A 26 -19.29 29.41 -9.56
N LEU A 27 -18.54 29.23 -8.45
CA LEU A 27 -17.84 27.98 -8.17
C LEU A 27 -18.83 26.84 -7.91
N LEU A 28 -19.92 27.10 -7.16
CA LEU A 28 -20.99 26.09 -6.96
C LEU A 28 -21.74 25.78 -8.26
N ALA A 29 -21.94 26.80 -9.13
CA ALA A 29 -22.52 26.58 -10.46
C ALA A 29 -21.59 25.70 -11.34
N ALA A 30 -20.28 25.92 -11.28
CA ALA A 30 -19.29 25.10 -11.99
C ALA A 30 -19.32 23.63 -11.51
N GLU A 31 -19.37 23.40 -10.20
CA GLU A 31 -19.49 22.05 -9.63
C GLU A 31 -20.81 21.37 -10.04
N ALA A 32 -21.91 22.10 -10.05
CA ALA A 32 -23.21 21.59 -10.50
C ALA A 32 -23.22 21.23 -12.00
N ALA A 33 -22.57 22.06 -12.84
CA ALA A 33 -22.37 21.78 -14.26
C ALA A 33 -21.51 20.55 -14.48
N GLN A 34 -20.45 20.38 -13.66
CA GLN A 34 -19.58 19.19 -13.68
C GLN A 34 -20.37 17.90 -13.39
N GLN A 35 -21.26 17.90 -12.39
CA GLN A 35 -22.10 16.76 -12.07
C GLN A 35 -23.05 16.37 -13.22
N ARG A 36 -23.28 17.25 -14.17
CA ARG A 36 -24.08 17.01 -15.38
C ARG A 36 -23.24 16.66 -16.61
N GLY A 37 -21.92 16.70 -16.49
CA GLY A 37 -21.00 16.49 -17.62
C GLY A 37 -21.00 17.66 -18.64
N ASP A 38 -21.42 18.86 -18.26
CA ASP A 38 -21.48 20.02 -19.15
C ASP A 38 -20.18 20.85 -19.06
N GLU A 39 -19.14 20.37 -19.74
CA GLU A 39 -17.80 20.97 -19.72
C GLU A 39 -17.80 22.44 -20.17
N PHE A 40 -18.61 22.81 -21.14
CA PHE A 40 -18.71 24.19 -21.61
C PHE A 40 -19.18 25.11 -20.47
N ARG A 41 -20.22 24.70 -19.74
CA ARG A 41 -20.72 25.44 -18.60
C ARG A 41 -19.72 25.50 -17.44
N VAL A 42 -19.04 24.42 -17.19
CA VAL A 42 -17.95 24.37 -16.19
C VAL A 42 -16.95 25.47 -16.48
N GLN A 43 -16.42 25.52 -17.71
CA GLN A 43 -15.43 26.51 -18.11
C GLN A 43 -15.98 27.94 -17.99
N GLN A 44 -17.18 28.19 -18.50
CA GLN A 44 -17.84 29.50 -18.42
C GLN A 44 -17.98 30.01 -16.98
N HIS A 45 -18.40 29.12 -16.06
CA HIS A 45 -18.56 29.52 -14.65
C HIS A 45 -17.21 29.73 -13.94
N LEU A 46 -16.20 28.93 -14.25
CA LEU A 46 -14.84 29.10 -13.69
C LEU A 46 -14.18 30.40 -14.19
N GLU A 47 -14.35 30.75 -15.48
CA GLU A 47 -13.86 32.01 -16.03
C GLU A 47 -14.51 33.19 -15.34
N ARG A 48 -15.84 33.15 -15.19
CA ARG A 48 -16.57 34.21 -14.50
C ARG A 48 -16.17 34.34 -13.03
N ALA A 49 -15.98 33.20 -12.33
CA ALA A 49 -15.46 33.21 -10.97
C ALA A 49 -14.07 33.83 -10.89
N SER A 50 -13.19 33.51 -11.84
CA SER A 50 -11.83 34.06 -11.90
C SER A 50 -11.79 35.55 -12.15
N GLU A 51 -12.62 36.06 -13.06
CA GLU A 51 -12.75 37.49 -13.29
C GLU A 51 -13.18 38.28 -12.03
N LEU A 52 -14.06 37.67 -11.24
CA LEU A 52 -14.63 38.32 -10.01
C LEU A 52 -13.74 38.11 -8.78
N ALA A 53 -12.85 37.10 -8.81
CA ALA A 53 -11.96 36.79 -7.69
C ALA A 53 -10.80 37.79 -7.54
N ASP A 54 -10.54 38.59 -8.58
CA ASP A 54 -9.46 39.59 -8.62
C ASP A 54 -8.12 39.01 -8.14
N THR A 55 -7.64 39.43 -6.98
CA THR A 55 -6.37 38.97 -6.40
C THR A 55 -6.47 37.63 -5.64
N ASN A 56 -7.68 37.22 -5.24
CA ASN A 56 -7.89 36.00 -4.47
C ASN A 56 -8.31 34.82 -5.36
N GLN A 57 -7.39 34.32 -6.17
CA GLN A 57 -7.63 33.20 -7.09
C GLN A 57 -7.67 31.84 -6.41
N LEU A 58 -7.22 31.71 -5.16
CA LEU A 58 -7.09 30.43 -4.45
C LEU A 58 -8.36 29.57 -4.45
N PRO A 59 -9.59 30.11 -4.16
CA PRO A 59 -10.81 29.30 -4.22
C PRO A 59 -11.13 28.79 -5.64
N VAL A 60 -10.82 29.58 -6.66
CA VAL A 60 -11.04 29.22 -8.07
C VAL A 60 -10.13 28.08 -8.46
N ASP A 61 -8.84 28.18 -8.12
CA ASP A 61 -7.84 27.16 -8.47
C ASP A 61 -8.09 25.85 -7.70
N ILE A 62 -8.48 25.91 -6.43
CA ILE A 62 -8.91 24.74 -5.66
C ILE A 62 -10.11 24.05 -6.34
N THR A 63 -11.12 24.82 -6.77
CA THR A 63 -12.31 24.25 -7.42
C THR A 63 -11.96 23.68 -8.79
N ARG A 64 -11.08 24.33 -9.55
CA ARG A 64 -10.57 23.82 -10.83
C ARG A 64 -9.92 22.45 -10.66
N VAL A 65 -9.02 22.31 -9.69
CA VAL A 65 -8.36 21.02 -9.39
C VAL A 65 -9.37 19.95 -8.97
N ARG A 66 -10.35 20.31 -8.15
CA ARG A 66 -11.43 19.40 -7.74
C ARG A 66 -12.23 18.88 -8.94
N ILE A 67 -12.55 19.75 -9.87
CA ILE A 67 -13.26 19.42 -11.11
C ILE A 67 -12.41 18.51 -11.99
N LEU A 68 -11.12 18.81 -12.19
CA LEU A 68 -10.18 17.95 -12.93
C LEU A 68 -10.11 16.54 -12.35
N LEU A 69 -10.06 16.41 -11.02
CA LEU A 69 -10.08 15.10 -10.34
C LEU A 69 -11.43 14.38 -10.56
N ALA A 70 -12.54 15.09 -10.60
CA ALA A 70 -13.87 14.52 -10.88
C ALA A 70 -13.99 14.06 -12.34
N GLN A 71 -13.29 14.70 -13.26
CA GLN A 71 -13.20 14.33 -14.68
C GLN A 71 -12.17 13.24 -14.96
N ASN A 72 -11.45 12.76 -13.92
CA ASN A 72 -10.30 11.85 -14.04
C ASN A 72 -9.11 12.42 -14.84
N GLU A 73 -9.03 13.74 -15.01
CA GLU A 73 -7.90 14.45 -15.59
C GLU A 73 -6.76 14.55 -14.57
N ASN A 74 -6.28 13.37 -14.13
CA ASN A 74 -5.41 13.23 -12.96
C ASN A 74 -4.06 13.95 -13.12
N HIS A 75 -3.48 13.96 -14.33
CA HIS A 75 -2.20 14.64 -14.58
C HIS A 75 -2.34 16.17 -14.56
N ALA A 76 -3.42 16.70 -15.14
CA ALA A 76 -3.71 18.12 -15.07
C ALA A 76 -4.01 18.56 -13.63
N ALA A 77 -4.78 17.75 -12.90
CA ALA A 77 -5.06 17.97 -11.49
C ALA A 77 -3.77 17.99 -10.64
N ARG A 78 -2.83 17.08 -10.90
CA ARG A 78 -1.52 17.05 -10.24
C ARG A 78 -0.74 18.35 -10.48
N THR A 79 -0.67 18.81 -11.73
CA THR A 79 0.01 20.08 -12.04
C THR A 79 -0.61 21.24 -11.25
N GLY A 80 -1.94 21.35 -11.23
CA GLY A 80 -2.63 22.39 -10.46
C GLY A 80 -2.40 22.27 -8.94
N VAL A 81 -2.33 21.05 -8.41
CA VAL A 81 -1.98 20.83 -7.01
C VAL A 81 -0.56 21.26 -6.69
N ASP A 82 0.40 20.94 -7.55
CA ASP A 82 1.81 21.31 -7.35
C ASP A 82 1.95 22.87 -7.30
N GLU A 83 1.22 23.59 -8.14
CA GLU A 83 1.15 25.04 -8.11
C GLU A 83 0.52 25.59 -6.82
N LEU A 84 -0.59 24.99 -6.37
CA LEU A 84 -1.26 25.37 -5.13
C LEU A 84 -0.40 25.10 -3.89
N LEU A 85 0.31 24.00 -3.84
CA LEU A 85 1.22 23.68 -2.72
C LEU A 85 2.39 24.65 -2.62
N ASN A 86 2.87 25.18 -3.75
CA ASN A 86 3.89 26.24 -3.75
C ASN A 86 3.39 27.54 -3.11
N GLN A 87 2.09 27.85 -3.27
CA GLN A 87 1.47 29.06 -2.71
C GLN A 87 1.04 28.85 -1.25
N VAL A 88 0.37 27.72 -0.97
CA VAL A 88 -0.27 27.45 0.33
C VAL A 88 0.04 26.02 0.82
N PRO A 89 1.28 25.73 1.23
CA PRO A 89 1.78 24.36 1.48
C PRO A 89 1.11 23.62 2.65
N ARG A 90 0.26 24.32 3.44
CA ARG A 90 -0.43 23.74 4.60
C ARG A 90 -1.94 23.95 4.56
N HIS A 91 -2.50 24.32 3.42
CA HIS A 91 -3.94 24.47 3.30
C HIS A 91 -4.62 23.09 3.33
N PRO A 92 -5.56 22.82 4.25
CA PRO A 92 -6.14 21.49 4.43
C PRO A 92 -6.75 20.90 3.16
N GLU A 93 -7.51 21.70 2.42
CA GLU A 93 -8.17 21.23 1.20
C GLU A 93 -7.15 20.96 0.08
N VAL A 94 -6.12 21.78 -0.05
CA VAL A 94 -5.05 21.56 -1.04
C VAL A 94 -4.30 20.26 -0.75
N LEU A 95 -4.01 19.97 0.53
CA LEU A 95 -3.37 18.71 0.92
C LEU A 95 -4.24 17.48 0.64
N ARG A 96 -5.59 17.57 0.80
CA ARG A 96 -6.52 16.48 0.43
C ARG A 96 -6.55 16.23 -1.07
N LEU A 97 -6.56 17.31 -1.85
CA LEU A 97 -6.52 17.22 -3.31
C LEU A 97 -5.17 16.64 -3.78
N ALA A 98 -4.08 17.06 -3.13
CA ALA A 98 -2.74 16.55 -3.40
C ALA A 98 -2.63 15.05 -3.12
N GLU A 99 -3.12 14.60 -1.98
CA GLU A 99 -3.19 13.18 -1.64
C GLU A 99 -3.90 12.39 -2.75
N THR A 100 -5.09 12.85 -3.15
CA THR A 100 -5.87 12.18 -4.19
C THR A 100 -5.14 12.18 -5.55
N ALA A 101 -4.59 13.33 -5.96
CA ALA A 101 -3.89 13.47 -7.23
C ALA A 101 -2.62 12.61 -7.28
N TYR A 102 -1.84 12.60 -6.19
CA TYR A 102 -0.59 11.83 -6.13
C TYR A 102 -0.83 10.32 -6.09
N ILE A 103 -1.86 9.85 -5.37
CA ILE A 103 -2.25 8.44 -5.39
C ILE A 103 -2.67 8.02 -6.80
N ARG A 104 -3.55 8.79 -7.46
CA ARG A 104 -4.06 8.48 -8.80
C ARG A 104 -3.00 8.56 -9.91
N THR A 105 -1.96 9.36 -9.72
CA THR A 105 -0.85 9.51 -10.67
C THR A 105 0.39 8.73 -10.26
N GLU A 106 0.29 7.91 -9.21
CA GLU A 106 1.39 7.14 -8.64
C GLU A 106 2.64 7.99 -8.31
N ALA A 107 2.41 9.26 -7.94
CA ALA A 107 3.46 10.20 -7.57
C ALA A 107 3.93 9.97 -6.12
N TRP A 108 4.39 8.77 -5.83
CA TRP A 108 4.63 8.28 -4.46
C TRP A 108 5.63 9.11 -3.67
N GLN A 109 6.68 9.63 -4.33
CA GLN A 109 7.64 10.49 -3.64
C GLN A 109 7.00 11.82 -3.23
N ALA A 110 6.22 12.43 -4.12
CA ALA A 110 5.48 13.66 -3.82
C ALA A 110 4.48 13.45 -2.68
N LEU A 111 3.83 12.28 -2.64
CA LEU A 111 2.96 11.90 -1.53
C LEU A 111 3.71 11.86 -0.20
N LEU A 112 4.90 11.24 -0.16
CA LEU A 112 5.74 11.22 1.06
C LEU A 112 6.13 12.64 1.51
N ASP A 113 6.40 13.53 0.56
CA ASP A 113 6.89 14.89 0.84
C ASP A 113 5.82 15.77 1.49
N ILE A 114 4.51 15.51 1.27
CA ILE A 114 3.41 16.25 1.90
C ILE A 114 2.97 15.69 3.25
N ILE A 115 3.29 14.45 3.61
CA ILE A 115 2.89 13.82 4.89
C ILE A 115 3.30 14.66 6.12
N PRO A 116 4.51 15.25 6.21
CA PRO A 116 4.86 16.11 7.34
C PRO A 116 3.96 17.35 7.47
N SER A 117 3.47 17.89 6.36
CA SER A 117 2.53 19.02 6.37
C SER A 117 1.14 18.60 6.84
N MET A 118 0.66 17.42 6.41
CA MET A 118 -0.59 16.82 6.88
C MET A 118 -0.56 16.56 8.38
N GLN A 119 0.55 16.03 8.90
CA GLN A 119 0.74 15.76 10.32
C GLN A 119 0.69 17.05 11.15
N LYS A 120 1.34 18.13 10.69
CA LYS A 120 1.37 19.41 11.40
C LYS A 120 -0.01 20.06 11.57
N ILE A 121 -0.93 19.83 10.65
CA ILE A 121 -2.29 20.38 10.70
C ILE A 121 -3.31 19.35 11.22
N ALA A 122 -2.86 18.18 11.65
CA ALA A 122 -3.70 17.06 12.07
C ALA A 122 -4.81 16.71 11.06
N LEU A 123 -4.44 16.66 9.77
CA LEU A 123 -5.37 16.35 8.67
C LEU A 123 -5.89 14.91 8.75
N HIS A 124 -5.04 14.01 9.18
CA HIS A 124 -5.27 12.59 9.41
C HIS A 124 -4.71 12.18 10.77
N THR A 125 -5.18 11.06 11.30
CA THR A 125 -4.60 10.43 12.49
C THR A 125 -3.19 9.89 12.20
N ASP A 126 -2.40 9.65 13.23
CA ASP A 126 -1.05 9.09 13.06
C ASP A 126 -1.08 7.70 12.38
N ASP A 127 -2.11 6.89 12.67
CA ASP A 127 -2.29 5.58 12.04
C ASP A 127 -2.61 5.69 10.55
N GLU A 128 -3.48 6.62 10.15
CA GLU A 128 -3.79 6.90 8.74
C GLU A 128 -2.57 7.41 7.98
N LEU A 129 -1.79 8.30 8.59
CA LEU A 129 -0.54 8.81 8.00
C LEU A 129 0.51 7.70 7.86
N GLU A 130 0.56 6.74 8.80
CA GLU A 130 1.48 5.60 8.68
C GLU A 130 1.04 4.65 7.56
N GLN A 131 -0.27 4.40 7.41
CA GLN A 131 -0.81 3.62 6.28
C GLN A 131 -0.51 4.29 4.94
N LEU A 132 -0.72 5.61 4.85
CA LEU A 132 -0.42 6.39 3.65
C LEU A 132 1.08 6.34 3.30
N ARG A 133 1.94 6.46 4.31
CA ARG A 133 3.39 6.33 4.17
C ARG A 133 3.79 4.94 3.67
N GLN A 134 3.19 3.90 4.24
CA GLN A 134 3.43 2.51 3.87
C GLN A 134 3.01 2.26 2.41
N GLN A 135 1.83 2.74 2.01
CA GLN A 135 1.35 2.67 0.63
C GLN A 135 2.32 3.36 -0.35
N ALA A 136 2.81 4.55 0.00
CA ALA A 136 3.76 5.28 -0.85
C ALA A 136 5.10 4.56 -1.00
N TYR A 137 5.62 3.95 0.09
CA TYR A 137 6.84 3.15 0.00
C TYR A 137 6.66 1.89 -0.83
N ILE A 138 5.52 1.21 -0.73
CA ILE A 138 5.18 0.05 -1.57
C ILE A 138 5.15 0.45 -3.04
N GLY A 139 4.48 1.55 -3.37
CA GLY A 139 4.45 2.08 -4.74
C GLY A 139 5.84 2.43 -5.28
N LEU A 140 6.69 3.06 -4.45
CA LEU A 140 8.08 3.35 -4.82
C LEU A 140 8.90 2.07 -5.04
N MET A 141 8.68 0.99 -4.27
CA MET A 141 9.35 -0.29 -4.51
C MET A 141 8.99 -0.83 -5.90
N GLY A 142 7.70 -0.83 -6.26
CA GLY A 142 7.25 -1.22 -7.59
C GLY A 142 7.87 -0.38 -8.71
N GLN A 143 7.92 0.94 -8.54
CA GLN A 143 8.58 1.84 -9.50
C GLN A 143 10.08 1.52 -9.64
N LYS A 144 10.80 1.37 -8.52
CA LYS A 144 12.23 1.04 -8.54
C LYS A 144 12.52 -0.32 -9.15
N MET A 145 11.62 -1.27 -8.94
CA MET A 145 11.67 -2.57 -9.58
C MET A 145 11.51 -2.46 -11.10
N SER A 146 10.52 -1.67 -11.56
CA SER A 146 10.25 -1.46 -12.99
C SER A 146 11.36 -0.68 -13.69
N GLU A 147 11.94 0.34 -13.03
CA GLU A 147 12.96 1.22 -13.61
C GLU A 147 14.34 0.57 -13.69
N ASN A 148 14.76 -0.11 -12.63
CA ASN A 148 16.14 -0.53 -12.42
C ASN A 148 16.29 -1.99 -12.00
N GLY A 149 15.21 -2.75 -12.05
CA GLY A 149 15.19 -4.16 -11.66
C GLY A 149 15.55 -4.38 -10.19
N CYS A 150 15.89 -5.62 -9.89
CA CYS A 150 16.15 -6.08 -8.52
C CYS A 150 17.33 -5.35 -7.85
N ASP A 151 18.40 -5.09 -8.59
CA ASP A 151 19.57 -4.40 -8.04
C ASP A 151 19.27 -2.93 -7.72
N GLY A 152 18.48 -2.27 -8.55
CA GLY A 152 17.99 -0.91 -8.28
C GLY A 152 17.15 -0.87 -7.02
N LEU A 153 16.21 -1.81 -6.84
CA LEU A 153 15.40 -1.92 -5.64
C LEU A 153 16.26 -2.17 -4.39
N LYS A 154 17.24 -3.09 -4.45
CA LYS A 154 18.16 -3.35 -3.33
C LYS A 154 18.98 -2.12 -2.93
N ASN A 155 19.52 -1.39 -3.90
CA ASN A 155 20.30 -0.19 -3.64
C ASN A 155 19.43 0.92 -3.05
N TRP A 156 18.23 1.11 -3.60
CA TRP A 156 17.26 2.06 -3.06
C TRP A 156 16.86 1.72 -1.61
N TRP A 157 16.60 0.43 -1.30
CA TRP A 157 16.28 -0.01 0.06
C TRP A 157 17.42 0.25 1.05
N LYS A 158 18.66 -0.08 0.69
CA LYS A 158 19.84 0.16 1.53
C LYS A 158 20.02 1.64 1.90
N ALA A 159 19.60 2.54 1.03
CA ALA A 159 19.68 3.99 1.26
C ALA A 159 18.55 4.52 2.18
N LYS A 160 17.58 3.70 2.58
CA LYS A 160 16.48 4.16 3.44
C LYS A 160 16.91 4.24 4.91
N PRO A 161 16.29 5.17 5.68
CA PRO A 161 16.51 5.23 7.13
C PRO A 161 16.17 3.91 7.82
N ARG A 162 16.87 3.63 8.93
CA ARG A 162 16.65 2.39 9.70
C ARG A 162 15.19 2.20 10.13
N LYS A 163 14.47 3.28 10.48
CA LYS A 163 13.04 3.22 10.82
C LYS A 163 12.23 2.56 9.72
N ILE A 164 12.47 2.92 8.47
CA ILE A 164 11.79 2.35 7.30
C ILE A 164 12.24 0.91 7.05
N GLN A 165 13.54 0.65 7.14
CA GLN A 165 14.06 -0.70 6.98
C GLN A 165 13.60 -1.69 8.07
N HIS A 166 13.14 -1.21 9.23
CA HIS A 166 12.64 -2.04 10.32
C HIS A 166 11.13 -2.30 10.24
N ASP A 167 10.43 -1.69 9.30
CA ASP A 167 9.01 -1.95 9.07
C ASP A 167 8.81 -3.33 8.44
N ASN A 168 8.13 -4.23 9.15
CA ASN A 168 7.91 -5.60 8.67
C ASN A 168 6.93 -5.68 7.50
N GLY A 169 6.00 -4.73 7.37
CA GLY A 169 5.10 -4.64 6.22
C GLY A 169 5.89 -4.33 4.93
N LEU A 170 6.81 -3.38 5.02
CA LEU A 170 7.69 -3.04 3.89
C LEU A 170 8.71 -4.15 3.61
N ARG A 171 9.24 -4.82 4.65
CA ARG A 171 10.12 -6.00 4.49
C ARG A 171 9.40 -7.15 3.79
N PHE A 172 8.14 -7.36 4.09
CA PHE A 172 7.33 -8.38 3.42
C PHE A 172 7.27 -8.14 1.91
N VAL A 173 6.90 -6.93 1.49
CA VAL A 173 6.82 -6.55 0.06
C VAL A 173 8.20 -6.63 -0.61
N LEU A 174 9.25 -6.13 0.06
CA LEU A 174 10.61 -6.24 -0.46
C LEU A 174 11.03 -7.71 -0.65
N ALA A 175 10.74 -8.56 0.34
CA ALA A 175 11.09 -9.98 0.26
C ALA A 175 10.32 -10.69 -0.86
N GLU A 176 9.04 -10.36 -1.11
CA GLU A 176 8.30 -10.88 -2.26
C GLU A 176 8.97 -10.53 -3.59
N HIS A 177 9.32 -9.26 -3.81
CA HIS A 177 10.05 -8.85 -5.02
C HIS A 177 11.40 -9.56 -5.16
N LEU A 178 12.15 -9.75 -4.06
CA LEU A 178 13.44 -10.47 -4.09
C LEU A 178 13.26 -11.96 -4.44
N ILE A 179 12.21 -12.60 -3.96
CA ILE A 179 11.85 -13.98 -4.32
C ILE A 179 11.51 -14.06 -5.82
N GLU A 180 10.72 -13.13 -6.34
CA GLU A 180 10.38 -13.03 -7.76
C GLU A 180 11.61 -12.81 -8.64
N CYS A 181 12.58 -12.04 -8.17
CA CYS A 181 13.88 -11.85 -8.82
C CYS A 181 14.82 -13.04 -8.74
N ASN A 182 14.45 -14.13 -8.07
CA ASN A 182 15.31 -15.27 -7.79
C ASN A 182 16.58 -14.90 -6.99
N ASP A 183 16.45 -13.98 -6.01
CA ASP A 183 17.49 -13.61 -5.04
C ASP A 183 17.08 -14.08 -3.62
N PRO A 184 17.04 -15.41 -3.36
CA PRO A 184 16.55 -15.95 -2.10
C PRO A 184 17.49 -15.67 -0.91
N GLN A 185 18.78 -15.45 -1.13
CA GLN A 185 19.74 -15.16 -0.06
C GLN A 185 19.49 -13.79 0.56
N THR A 186 19.27 -12.76 -0.29
CA THR A 186 18.92 -11.42 0.20
C THR A 186 17.56 -11.44 0.84
N ALA A 187 16.56 -12.10 0.24
CA ALA A 187 15.23 -12.26 0.81
C ALA A 187 15.28 -12.92 2.19
N GLN A 188 16.03 -14.03 2.34
CA GLN A 188 16.22 -14.71 3.61
C GLN A 188 16.77 -13.78 4.69
N THR A 189 17.80 -13.00 4.35
CA THR A 189 18.42 -12.06 5.30
C THR A 189 17.40 -11.03 5.79
N ILE A 190 16.62 -10.44 4.88
CA ILE A 190 15.57 -9.45 5.18
C ILE A 190 14.48 -10.06 6.07
N ILE A 191 14.00 -11.26 5.72
CA ILE A 191 12.95 -11.96 6.46
C ILE A 191 13.43 -12.32 7.87
N LEU A 192 14.59 -12.96 7.99
CA LEU A 192 15.09 -13.43 9.29
C LEU A 192 15.44 -12.27 10.22
N ASP A 193 15.98 -11.16 9.71
CA ASP A 193 16.21 -9.95 10.52
C ASP A 193 14.87 -9.34 10.99
N GLY A 194 13.84 -9.33 10.16
CA GLY A 194 12.50 -8.88 10.54
C GLY A 194 11.89 -9.71 11.66
N ILE A 195 11.86 -11.02 11.49
CA ILE A 195 11.24 -11.96 12.43
C ILE A 195 11.98 -11.96 13.79
N LYS A 196 13.30 -11.84 13.80
CA LYS A 196 14.09 -11.76 15.04
C LYS A 196 13.78 -10.51 15.87
N ARG A 197 13.37 -9.41 15.24
CA ARG A 197 13.03 -8.16 15.92
C ARG A 197 11.60 -8.17 16.44
N HIS A 198 10.67 -8.56 15.58
CA HIS A 198 9.25 -8.62 15.87
C HIS A 198 8.65 -9.84 15.19
N TYR A 199 7.97 -10.68 15.96
CA TYR A 199 7.22 -11.81 15.42
C TYR A 199 6.20 -11.33 14.38
N ASP A 200 6.29 -11.83 13.14
CA ASP A 200 5.38 -11.49 12.07
C ASP A 200 5.09 -12.73 11.21
N GLU A 201 3.85 -13.18 11.25
CA GLU A 201 3.40 -14.38 10.55
C GLU A 201 3.53 -14.27 9.03
N ARG A 202 3.37 -13.07 8.48
CA ARG A 202 3.48 -12.83 7.03
C ARG A 202 4.89 -13.15 6.54
N LEU A 203 5.90 -12.71 7.29
CA LEU A 203 7.30 -13.00 6.96
C LEU A 203 7.63 -14.50 7.12
N ILE A 204 7.05 -15.16 8.12
CA ILE A 204 7.24 -16.61 8.34
C ILE A 204 6.67 -17.41 7.16
N LEU A 205 5.51 -17.01 6.62
CA LEU A 205 4.88 -17.64 5.46
C LEU A 205 5.70 -17.56 4.17
N LEU A 206 6.65 -16.62 4.06
CA LEU A 206 7.54 -16.52 2.90
C LEU A 206 8.70 -17.51 2.94
N LEU A 207 9.09 -18.00 4.12
CA LEU A 207 10.28 -18.86 4.29
C LEU A 207 10.27 -20.13 3.42
N PRO A 208 9.14 -20.86 3.28
CA PRO A 208 9.10 -22.05 2.41
C PRO A 208 9.26 -21.75 0.92
N ARG A 209 9.05 -20.49 0.50
CA ARG A 209 9.20 -20.05 -0.90
C ARG A 209 10.67 -19.79 -1.29
N LEU A 210 11.58 -19.76 -0.32
CA LEU A 210 13.00 -19.49 -0.52
C LEU A 210 13.71 -20.75 -1.07
N LYS A 211 13.83 -20.86 -2.38
CA LYS A 211 14.59 -21.94 -3.02
C LYS A 211 16.09 -21.59 -3.00
N ASN A 212 16.95 -22.61 -2.81
CA ASN A 212 18.41 -22.44 -2.79
C ASN A 212 18.93 -21.45 -1.72
N SER A 213 18.22 -21.33 -0.60
CA SER A 213 18.62 -20.55 0.57
C SER A 213 19.40 -21.40 1.58
N ASP A 214 19.76 -20.81 2.74
CA ASP A 214 20.36 -21.56 3.86
C ASP A 214 19.25 -22.05 4.83
N PRO A 215 18.78 -23.30 4.68
CA PRO A 215 17.69 -23.85 5.48
C PRO A 215 18.07 -24.07 6.94
N ASP A 216 19.34 -24.32 7.24
CA ASP A 216 19.80 -24.54 8.62
C ASP A 216 19.66 -23.27 9.44
N SER A 217 20.00 -22.12 8.87
CA SER A 217 19.75 -20.81 9.50
C SER A 217 18.27 -20.54 9.71
N ILE A 218 17.42 -20.91 8.75
CA ILE A 218 15.96 -20.76 8.87
C ILE A 218 15.44 -21.63 10.03
N LEU A 219 15.79 -22.91 10.06
CA LEU A 219 15.37 -23.85 11.10
C LEU A 219 15.83 -23.41 12.49
N LYS A 220 17.07 -22.89 12.62
CA LYS A 220 17.57 -22.34 13.89
C LYS A 220 16.69 -21.18 14.39
N VAL A 221 16.31 -20.26 13.51
CA VAL A 221 15.46 -19.13 13.88
C VAL A 221 14.06 -19.60 14.24
N LEU A 222 13.43 -20.47 13.44
CA LEU A 222 12.12 -21.03 13.74
C LEU A 222 12.08 -21.78 15.08
N ASN A 223 13.09 -22.62 15.35
CA ASN A 223 13.20 -23.31 16.63
C ASN A 223 13.41 -22.34 17.82
N SER A 224 14.11 -21.22 17.62
CA SER A 224 14.22 -20.18 18.64
C SER A 224 12.88 -19.51 18.91
N LEU A 225 12.11 -19.22 17.85
CA LEU A 225 10.76 -18.65 17.98
C LEU A 225 9.79 -19.59 18.70
N ILE A 226 9.84 -20.90 18.40
CA ILE A 226 9.04 -21.91 19.11
C ILE A 226 9.39 -21.93 20.60
N LYS A 227 10.66 -21.75 20.97
CA LYS A 227 11.07 -21.67 22.37
C LYS A 227 10.60 -20.38 23.07
N GLN A 228 10.55 -19.27 22.35
CA GLN A 228 10.18 -17.94 22.89
C GLN A 228 8.68 -17.73 22.96
N HIS A 229 7.96 -18.11 21.92
CA HIS A 229 6.50 -17.82 21.77
C HIS A 229 5.62 -19.06 21.95
N GLY A 230 6.23 -20.22 22.13
CA GLY A 230 5.53 -21.51 22.12
C GLY A 230 5.33 -22.06 20.69
N PRO A 231 4.97 -23.36 20.60
CA PRO A 231 4.68 -23.98 19.33
C PRO A 231 3.32 -23.50 18.79
N THR A 232 3.31 -22.82 17.65
CA THR A 232 2.10 -22.48 16.91
C THR A 232 1.91 -23.39 15.70
N PRO A 233 0.67 -23.56 15.17
CA PRO A 233 0.44 -24.32 13.95
C PRO A 233 1.30 -23.81 12.78
N LEU A 234 1.38 -22.50 12.62
CA LEU A 234 2.18 -21.86 11.56
C LEU A 234 3.67 -22.19 11.67
N LEU A 235 4.25 -22.02 12.86
CA LEU A 235 5.69 -22.31 13.05
C LEU A 235 6.00 -23.79 12.79
N ASN A 236 5.16 -24.70 13.32
CA ASN A 236 5.33 -26.13 13.11
C ASN A 236 5.16 -26.51 11.62
N SER A 237 4.13 -25.98 10.94
CA SER A 237 3.92 -26.21 9.51
C SER A 237 5.13 -25.71 8.69
N THR A 238 5.63 -24.50 8.98
CA THR A 238 6.80 -23.93 8.29
C THR A 238 8.06 -24.78 8.52
N VAL A 239 8.30 -25.23 9.76
CA VAL A 239 9.42 -26.17 10.06
C VAL A 239 9.25 -27.45 9.25
N GLY A 240 8.04 -28.01 9.18
CA GLY A 240 7.75 -29.21 8.39
C GLY A 240 8.07 -29.02 6.91
N GLN A 241 7.66 -27.92 6.32
CA GLN A 241 7.91 -27.60 4.91
C GLN A 241 9.42 -27.44 4.61
N ILE A 242 10.16 -26.70 5.46
CA ILE A 242 11.61 -26.55 5.31
C ILE A 242 12.34 -27.89 5.47
N ALA A 243 11.98 -28.67 6.49
CA ALA A 243 12.57 -30.01 6.71
C ALA A 243 12.28 -30.97 5.54
N MET A 244 11.05 -30.92 4.99
CA MET A 244 10.65 -31.69 3.81
C MET A 244 11.50 -31.33 2.58
N GLN A 245 11.76 -30.06 2.34
CA GLN A 245 12.63 -29.58 1.25
C GLN A 245 14.06 -30.07 1.38
N GLN A 246 14.53 -30.35 2.61
CA GLN A 246 15.86 -30.89 2.91
C GLN A 246 15.91 -32.42 2.93
N GLY A 247 14.80 -33.10 2.69
CA GLY A 247 14.71 -34.54 2.81
C GLY A 247 14.80 -35.06 4.25
N GLN A 248 14.63 -34.17 5.24
CA GLN A 248 14.63 -34.52 6.67
C GLN A 248 13.24 -35.04 7.09
N TRP A 249 12.86 -36.20 6.52
CA TRP A 249 11.49 -36.73 6.57
C TRP A 249 10.97 -36.94 7.99
N ALA A 250 11.81 -37.45 8.91
CA ALA A 250 11.40 -37.68 10.30
C ALA A 250 11.10 -36.37 11.06
N GLN A 251 11.88 -35.32 10.81
CA GLN A 251 11.65 -34.00 11.39
C GLN A 251 10.38 -33.37 10.79
N ALA A 252 10.20 -33.46 9.47
CA ALA A 252 9.03 -32.98 8.77
C ALA A 252 7.74 -33.63 9.30
N GLU A 253 7.74 -34.98 9.46
CA GLU A 253 6.61 -35.72 10.03
C GLU A 253 6.24 -35.19 11.42
N THR A 254 7.26 -35.09 12.30
CA THR A 254 7.05 -34.62 13.66
C THR A 254 6.44 -33.20 13.69
N ALA A 255 6.94 -32.31 12.84
CA ALA A 255 6.51 -30.93 12.75
C ALA A 255 5.05 -30.84 12.24
N PHE A 256 4.70 -31.54 11.14
CA PHE A 256 3.32 -31.54 10.63
C PHE A 256 2.33 -32.16 11.61
N ARG A 257 2.68 -33.27 12.28
CA ARG A 257 1.85 -33.88 13.32
C ARG A 257 1.59 -32.89 14.47
N ASN A 258 2.59 -32.10 14.87
CA ASN A 258 2.44 -31.08 15.91
C ASN A 258 1.57 -29.90 15.46
N ALA A 259 1.67 -29.47 14.19
CA ALA A 259 0.79 -28.46 13.61
C ALA A 259 -0.68 -28.94 13.61
N LEU A 260 -0.92 -30.14 13.10
CA LEU A 260 -2.25 -30.75 12.97
C LEU A 260 -2.94 -31.07 14.32
N LYS A 261 -2.18 -31.33 15.38
CA LYS A 261 -2.74 -31.48 16.74
C LYS A 261 -3.39 -30.19 17.24
N GLN A 262 -2.92 -29.05 16.80
CA GLN A 262 -3.41 -27.73 17.24
C GLN A 262 -4.48 -27.18 16.27
N ARG A 263 -4.30 -27.40 14.99
CA ARG A 263 -5.22 -26.92 13.93
C ARG A 263 -5.24 -27.91 12.76
N PRO A 264 -6.38 -28.50 12.45
CA PRO A 264 -6.55 -29.26 11.19
C PRO A 264 -6.38 -28.34 10.00
N ASP A 265 -5.51 -28.73 9.05
CA ASP A 265 -5.25 -27.98 7.82
C ASP A 265 -5.03 -28.96 6.65
N VAL A 266 -5.75 -28.73 5.55
CA VAL A 266 -5.73 -29.64 4.39
C VAL A 266 -4.34 -29.75 3.76
N HIS A 267 -3.59 -28.64 3.71
CA HIS A 267 -2.26 -28.64 3.16
C HIS A 267 -1.26 -29.41 4.06
N ASP A 268 -1.36 -29.21 5.37
CA ASP A 268 -0.52 -29.91 6.32
C ASP A 268 -0.80 -31.42 6.30
N PHE A 269 -2.05 -31.86 6.10
CA PHE A 269 -2.40 -33.27 5.90
C PHE A 269 -1.78 -33.81 4.61
N ALA A 270 -1.87 -33.06 3.49
CA ALA A 270 -1.30 -33.46 2.21
C ALA A 270 0.23 -33.60 2.31
N TRP A 271 0.93 -32.61 2.90
CA TRP A 271 2.37 -32.68 3.10
C TRP A 271 2.78 -33.81 4.03
N LEU A 272 2.02 -34.06 5.10
CA LEU A 272 2.27 -35.19 6.00
C LEU A 272 2.15 -36.53 5.24
N ALA A 273 1.13 -36.68 4.40
CA ALA A 273 0.96 -37.89 3.60
C ALA A 273 2.15 -38.10 2.64
N ASP A 274 2.60 -37.03 1.96
CA ASP A 274 3.76 -37.09 1.07
C ASP A 274 5.06 -37.46 1.82
N VAL A 275 5.25 -36.88 3.02
CA VAL A 275 6.39 -37.23 3.90
C VAL A 275 6.35 -38.68 4.34
N LEU A 276 5.17 -39.23 4.68
CA LEU A 276 4.99 -40.62 5.05
C LEU A 276 5.27 -41.58 3.87
N ASP A 277 4.83 -41.21 2.66
CA ASP A 277 5.16 -41.99 1.46
C ASP A 277 6.67 -42.03 1.19
N LYS A 278 7.38 -40.90 1.38
CA LYS A 278 8.85 -40.87 1.26
C LYS A 278 9.58 -41.70 2.31
N GLN A 279 8.94 -42.01 3.44
CA GLN A 279 9.45 -42.90 4.48
C GLN A 279 9.00 -44.35 4.29
N ASN A 280 8.34 -44.70 3.20
CA ASN A 280 7.74 -46.03 2.95
C ASN A 280 6.65 -46.44 3.96
N LYS A 281 5.97 -45.46 4.58
CA LYS A 281 4.84 -45.65 5.54
C LYS A 281 3.49 -45.52 4.84
N SER A 282 3.30 -46.28 3.74
CA SER A 282 2.13 -46.16 2.86
C SER A 282 0.78 -46.38 3.55
N VAL A 283 0.72 -47.24 4.55
CA VAL A 283 -0.51 -47.51 5.33
C VAL A 283 -0.89 -46.30 6.18
N GLU A 284 0.08 -45.59 6.75
CA GLU A 284 -0.17 -44.37 7.53
C GLU A 284 -0.51 -43.21 6.60
N SER A 285 0.17 -43.09 5.46
CA SER A 285 -0.15 -42.08 4.44
C SER A 285 -1.61 -42.18 3.97
N ALA A 286 -2.09 -43.40 3.68
CA ALA A 286 -3.48 -43.64 3.29
C ALA A 286 -4.53 -43.24 4.35
N LYS A 287 -4.17 -43.25 5.63
CA LYS A 287 -5.05 -42.83 6.74
C LYS A 287 -5.12 -41.33 6.93
N VAL A 288 -4.11 -40.62 6.45
CA VAL A 288 -3.97 -39.17 6.59
C VAL A 288 -4.63 -38.43 5.42
N ARG A 289 -4.66 -39.05 4.24
CA ARG A 289 -5.38 -38.56 3.06
C ARG A 289 -6.90 -38.67 3.22
#